data_f9223bb73bff526fc53d9b28ae4fb6ba
#
_entry.id   f9223bb73bff526fc53d9b28ae4fb6ba
#
_cell.length_a   1.000
_cell.length_b   1.000
_cell.length_c   1.000
_cell.angle_alpha   90.00
_cell.angle_beta   90.00
_cell.angle_gamma   90.00
#
_symmetry.space_group_name_H-M   'P 1'
#
loop_
_entity.id
_entity.type
_entity.pdbx_description
1 polymer ?
#
loop_
_entity_poly.entity_id
_entity_poly.type
_entity_poly.pdbx_seq_one_letter_code
_entity_poly.pdbx_strand_id
1 'polypeptide(L)'
;MKTATKKTKSTFRGNGVFLNEHDPRDIYVTSLPQFQAVSATALPDEFLPDQSHLTVYDQGALGTCVAHQIATEKQDQEYREIGKTLEFSRRYLYSLARKDCGLPDNNQGLFPRVADKTLCEKGIALSETVPETTQNHAEYVAMPISEEIINDAKKYRVSDNFAFVGVRQG
;
A
#
# COMPACT_ATOMS: atom_id res chain seq x y z
N MET A 1 46.35 18.08 -9.76
CA MET A 1 45.52 17.04 -9.13
C MET A 1 44.08 17.22 -9.57
N LYS A 2 43.53 16.30 -10.40
CA LYS A 2 42.12 16.37 -10.83
C LYS A 2 41.31 15.49 -9.89
N THR A 3 40.51 16.10 -9.06
CA THR A 3 39.55 15.41 -8.17
C THR A 3 38.47 14.78 -9.02
N ALA A 4 38.45 13.44 -9.07
CA ALA A 4 37.40 12.68 -9.72
C ALA A 4 36.13 12.74 -8.86
N THR A 5 35.13 13.48 -9.32
CA THR A 5 33.80 13.49 -8.73
C THR A 5 33.17 12.11 -8.95
N LYS A 6 32.99 11.35 -7.87
CA LYS A 6 32.26 10.09 -7.85
C LYS A 6 30.79 10.39 -8.25
N LYS A 7 30.40 10.07 -9.48
CA LYS A 7 28.99 10.03 -9.87
C LYS A 7 28.32 8.94 -9.02
N THR A 8 27.54 9.33 -8.04
CA THR A 8 26.57 8.46 -7.37
C THR A 8 25.63 7.91 -8.46
N LYS A 9 25.67 6.60 -8.67
CA LYS A 9 24.66 5.92 -9.51
C LYS A 9 23.32 6.18 -8.85
N SER A 10 22.44 6.92 -9.54
CA SER A 10 21.01 6.96 -9.22
C SER A 10 20.50 5.52 -9.25
N THR A 11 20.22 4.97 -8.07
CA THR A 11 19.50 3.70 -7.98
C THR A 11 18.07 3.97 -8.45
N PHE A 12 17.72 3.39 -9.59
CA PHE A 12 16.37 3.41 -10.12
C PHE A 12 15.45 2.75 -9.07
N ARG A 13 14.53 3.52 -8.52
CA ARG A 13 13.47 2.99 -7.65
C ARG A 13 12.35 2.46 -8.53
N GLY A 14 11.98 1.21 -8.35
CA GLY A 14 10.93 0.59 -9.14
C GLY A 14 9.60 1.32 -8.98
N ASN A 15 8.94 1.61 -10.09
CA ASN A 15 7.55 2.09 -10.07
C ASN A 15 6.63 0.88 -10.25
N GLY A 16 5.82 0.58 -9.23
CA GLY A 16 5.07 -0.67 -9.13
C GLY A 16 3.54 -0.50 -9.16
N VAL A 17 3.04 0.63 -9.69
CA VAL A 17 1.59 0.85 -9.82
C VAL A 17 1.12 0.47 -11.21
N PHE A 18 0.15 -0.46 -11.29
CA PHE A 18 -0.65 -0.68 -12.49
C PHE A 18 -1.95 0.11 -12.37
N LEU A 19 -2.32 0.83 -13.42
CA LEU A 19 -3.57 1.58 -13.44
C LEU A 19 -4.75 0.61 -13.50
N ASN A 20 -5.75 0.83 -12.62
CA ASN A 20 -7.00 0.11 -12.70
C ASN A 20 -7.79 0.57 -13.94
N GLU A 21 -8.53 -0.35 -14.55
CA GLU A 21 -9.55 0.01 -15.52
C GLU A 21 -10.68 0.79 -14.83
N HIS A 22 -11.36 1.63 -15.62
CA HIS A 22 -12.53 2.36 -15.12
C HIS A 22 -13.64 1.40 -14.70
N ASP A 23 -14.13 1.56 -13.47
CA ASP A 23 -15.27 0.82 -12.96
C ASP A 23 -16.44 1.80 -12.76
N PRO A 24 -17.62 1.56 -13.38
CA PRO A 24 -18.77 2.45 -13.23
C PRO A 24 -19.31 2.55 -11.80
N ARG A 25 -18.88 1.68 -10.90
CA ARG A 25 -19.20 1.75 -9.46
C ARG A 25 -18.30 2.69 -8.69
N ASP A 26 -17.23 3.20 -9.30
CA ASP A 26 -16.32 4.14 -8.64
C ASP A 26 -17.05 5.46 -8.34
N ILE A 27 -16.88 5.94 -7.12
CA ILE A 27 -17.50 7.15 -6.64
C ILE A 27 -16.52 8.31 -6.83
N TYR A 28 -16.96 9.39 -7.44
CA TYR A 28 -16.16 10.62 -7.51
C TYR A 28 -16.28 11.42 -6.22
N VAL A 29 -15.16 11.92 -5.71
CA VAL A 29 -15.14 12.75 -4.49
C VAL A 29 -16.12 13.92 -4.57
N THR A 30 -16.27 14.51 -5.76
CA THR A 30 -17.20 15.61 -6.02
C THR A 30 -18.67 15.24 -5.90
N SER A 31 -19.02 13.95 -5.91
CA SER A 31 -20.40 13.48 -5.73
C SER A 31 -20.74 13.18 -4.25
N LEU A 32 -19.77 13.22 -3.36
CA LEU A 32 -19.96 12.95 -1.94
C LEU A 32 -20.44 14.23 -1.23
N PRO A 33 -21.61 14.21 -0.55
CA PRO A 33 -22.18 15.40 0.06
C PRO A 33 -21.26 16.12 1.05
N GLN A 34 -20.43 15.37 1.79
CA GLN A 34 -19.49 15.91 2.75
C GLN A 34 -18.40 16.79 2.12
N PHE A 35 -18.13 16.64 0.82
CA PHE A 35 -17.15 17.47 0.10
C PHE A 35 -17.76 18.62 -0.68
N GLN A 36 -19.10 18.68 -0.77
CA GLN A 36 -19.79 19.75 -1.50
C GLN A 36 -19.99 21.03 -0.66
N ALA A 37 -19.88 20.94 0.66
CA ALA A 37 -20.26 22.01 1.57
C ALA A 37 -19.08 22.75 2.21
N VAL A 38 -17.84 22.45 1.87
CA VAL A 38 -16.68 23.12 2.48
C VAL A 38 -16.43 24.45 1.79
N SER A 39 -16.68 25.55 2.51
CA SER A 39 -16.27 26.87 2.05
C SER A 39 -14.75 27.01 2.11
N ALA A 40 -14.14 27.46 1.04
CA ALA A 40 -12.68 27.69 0.97
C ALA A 40 -12.16 28.64 2.06
N THR A 41 -13.03 29.52 2.56
CA THR A 41 -12.70 30.47 3.64
C THR A 41 -12.61 29.82 5.03
N ALA A 42 -13.05 28.56 5.20
CA ALA A 42 -13.02 27.83 6.46
C ALA A 42 -11.85 26.84 6.55
N LEU A 43 -11.06 26.71 5.50
CA LEU A 43 -9.90 25.80 5.51
C LEU A 43 -8.68 26.53 6.06
N PRO A 44 -7.87 25.86 6.89
CA PRO A 44 -6.57 26.42 7.31
C PRO A 44 -5.63 26.50 6.11
N ASP A 45 -4.72 27.48 6.13
CA ASP A 45 -3.70 27.64 5.08
C ASP A 45 -2.76 26.44 5.03
N GLU A 46 -2.56 25.76 6.17
CA GLU A 46 -1.72 24.58 6.29
C GLU A 46 -2.37 23.57 7.25
N PHE A 47 -2.35 22.30 6.87
CA PHE A 47 -2.75 21.19 7.72
C PHE A 47 -1.75 20.04 7.56
N LEU A 48 -0.98 19.78 8.61
CA LEU A 48 -0.07 18.64 8.69
C LEU A 48 -0.63 17.64 9.72
N PRO A 49 -1.14 16.48 9.27
CA PRO A 49 -1.57 15.44 10.20
C PRO A 49 -0.38 14.90 11.00
N ASP A 50 -0.59 14.56 12.27
CA ASP A 50 0.41 13.86 13.05
C ASP A 50 0.65 12.47 12.48
N GLN A 51 1.87 12.25 12.01
CA GLN A 51 2.36 10.99 11.44
C GLN A 51 3.53 10.41 12.24
N SER A 52 3.77 10.89 13.46
CA SER A 52 4.90 10.48 14.32
C SER A 52 4.87 8.99 14.66
N HIS A 53 3.70 8.36 14.59
CA HIS A 53 3.50 6.93 14.82
C HIS A 53 3.77 6.06 13.58
N LEU A 54 3.97 6.67 12.41
CA LEU A 54 4.20 5.93 11.17
C LEU A 54 5.68 5.64 10.96
N THR A 55 5.98 4.43 10.51
CA THR A 55 7.33 4.05 10.10
C THR A 55 7.53 4.36 8.62
N VAL A 56 8.60 5.09 8.29
CA VAL A 56 8.99 5.32 6.90
C VAL A 56 9.81 4.16 6.39
N TYR A 57 9.32 3.51 5.35
CA TYR A 57 9.97 2.34 4.74
C TYR A 57 10.59 2.70 3.39
N ASP A 58 11.75 2.12 3.09
CA ASP A 58 12.34 2.15 1.76
C ASP A 58 12.02 0.86 1.01
N GLN A 59 11.26 0.96 -0.09
CA GLN A 59 10.94 -0.18 -0.94
C GLN A 59 12.14 -0.70 -1.76
N GLY A 60 13.23 0.08 -1.83
CA GLY A 60 14.40 -0.24 -2.63
C GLY A 60 14.09 -0.29 -4.13
N ALA A 61 14.57 -1.35 -4.80
CA ALA A 61 14.41 -1.55 -6.24
C ALA A 61 13.14 -2.33 -6.62
N LEU A 62 12.36 -2.80 -5.65
CA LEU A 62 11.13 -3.57 -5.90
C LEU A 62 9.96 -2.66 -6.25
N GLY A 63 9.12 -3.09 -7.18
CA GLY A 63 7.89 -2.39 -7.57
C GLY A 63 6.74 -2.63 -6.60
N THR A 64 6.94 -2.38 -5.29
CA THR A 64 6.02 -2.72 -4.20
C THR A 64 5.30 -1.50 -3.60
N CYS A 65 5.32 -0.34 -4.27
CA CYS A 65 4.77 0.90 -3.73
C CYS A 65 3.30 0.81 -3.30
N VAL A 66 2.46 0.07 -4.03
CA VAL A 66 1.05 -0.14 -3.64
C VAL A 66 0.94 -0.86 -2.31
N ALA A 67 1.72 -1.93 -2.11
CA ALA A 67 1.71 -2.67 -0.85
C ALA A 67 2.28 -1.85 0.32
N HIS A 68 3.27 -0.98 0.05
CA HIS A 68 3.81 -0.06 1.06
C HIS A 68 2.75 0.96 1.48
N GLN A 69 2.05 1.58 0.52
CA GLN A 69 0.98 2.53 0.81
C GLN A 69 -0.10 1.89 1.69
N ILE A 70 -0.66 0.76 1.27
CA ILE A 70 -1.74 0.08 1.98
C ILE A 70 -1.32 -0.38 3.38
N ALA A 71 -0.10 -0.91 3.52
CA ALA A 71 0.42 -1.31 4.83
C ALA A 71 0.57 -0.11 5.77
N THR A 72 1.00 1.05 5.26
CA THR A 72 1.11 2.30 6.03
C THR A 72 -0.27 2.84 6.41
N GLU A 73 -1.24 2.82 5.50
CA GLU A 73 -2.63 3.22 5.80
C GLU A 73 -3.25 2.32 6.87
N LYS A 74 -3.01 1.00 6.80
CA LYS A 74 -3.47 0.07 7.82
C LYS A 74 -2.78 0.29 9.17
N GLN A 75 -1.51 0.65 9.19
CA GLN A 75 -0.78 1.02 10.41
C GLN A 75 -1.41 2.27 11.05
N ASP A 76 -1.73 3.30 10.27
CA ASP A 76 -2.40 4.52 10.76
C ASP A 76 -3.79 4.19 11.31
N GLN A 77 -4.56 3.35 10.61
CA GLN A 77 -5.88 2.91 11.06
C GLN A 77 -5.79 2.22 12.43
N GLU A 78 -4.93 1.22 12.58
CA GLU A 78 -4.79 0.48 13.84
C GLU A 78 -4.32 1.40 14.97
N TYR A 79 -3.40 2.32 14.69
CA TYR A 79 -2.97 3.28 15.69
C TYR A 79 -4.13 4.16 16.19
N ARG A 80 -4.99 4.63 15.28
CA ARG A 80 -6.17 5.44 15.63
C ARG A 80 -7.21 4.65 16.40
N GLU A 81 -7.38 3.36 16.10
CA GLU A 81 -8.40 2.50 16.71
C GLU A 81 -7.97 1.96 18.08
N ILE A 82 -6.72 1.54 18.22
CA ILE A 82 -6.25 0.83 19.43
C ILE A 82 -5.04 1.47 20.11
N GLY A 83 -4.51 2.58 19.60
CA GLY A 83 -3.36 3.30 20.15
C GLY A 83 -2.03 2.54 20.07
N LYS A 84 -1.90 1.56 19.17
CA LYS A 84 -0.69 0.74 19.00
C LYS A 84 -0.14 0.86 17.60
N THR A 85 1.16 1.09 17.49
CA THR A 85 1.88 1.00 16.22
C THR A 85 2.17 -0.46 15.91
N LEU A 86 1.50 -1.00 14.89
CA LEU A 86 1.72 -2.34 14.36
C LEU A 86 2.43 -2.26 13.02
N GLU A 87 3.43 -3.08 12.81
CA GLU A 87 4.10 -3.15 11.52
C GLU A 87 3.53 -4.28 10.66
N PHE A 88 3.00 -3.91 9.48
CA PHE A 88 2.39 -4.85 8.56
C PHE A 88 3.32 -5.26 7.43
N SER A 89 3.25 -6.52 7.03
CA SER A 89 4.07 -7.10 5.98
C SER A 89 3.61 -6.66 4.58
N ARG A 90 4.38 -5.79 3.93
CA ARG A 90 4.22 -5.43 2.52
C ARG A 90 4.44 -6.63 1.62
N ARG A 91 5.39 -7.52 2.00
CA ARG A 91 5.69 -8.76 1.29
C ARG A 91 4.49 -9.70 1.25
N TYR A 92 3.81 -9.90 2.39
CA TYR A 92 2.60 -10.72 2.45
C TYR A 92 1.53 -10.20 1.49
N LEU A 93 1.16 -8.94 1.63
CA LEU A 93 0.11 -8.31 0.83
C LEU A 93 0.46 -8.33 -0.67
N TYR A 94 1.66 -7.94 -1.03
CA TYR A 94 2.13 -7.92 -2.41
C TYR A 94 2.10 -9.30 -3.05
N SER A 95 2.68 -10.30 -2.39
CA SER A 95 2.78 -11.66 -2.92
C SER A 95 1.41 -12.31 -3.08
N LEU A 96 0.52 -12.12 -2.09
CA LEU A 96 -0.81 -12.70 -2.11
C LEU A 96 -1.70 -12.06 -3.17
N ALA A 97 -1.72 -10.72 -3.25
CA ALA A 97 -2.49 -9.98 -4.22
C ALA A 97 -2.06 -10.29 -5.67
N ARG A 98 -0.74 -10.42 -5.91
CA ARG A 98 -0.23 -10.82 -7.23
C ARG A 98 -0.65 -12.23 -7.62
N LYS A 99 -0.60 -13.16 -6.68
CA LYS A 99 -1.08 -14.54 -6.88
C LYS A 99 -2.58 -14.57 -7.21
N ASP A 100 -3.36 -13.77 -6.50
CA ASP A 100 -4.82 -13.69 -6.69
C ASP A 100 -5.23 -13.18 -8.08
N CYS A 101 -4.45 -12.28 -8.66
CA CYS A 101 -4.71 -11.76 -10.01
C CYS A 101 -3.86 -12.41 -11.11
N GLY A 102 -3.09 -13.45 -10.80
CA GLY A 102 -2.34 -14.21 -11.78
C GLY A 102 -1.22 -13.42 -12.48
N LEU A 103 -0.64 -12.42 -11.82
CA LEU A 103 0.46 -11.65 -12.39
C LEU A 103 1.73 -12.50 -12.48
N PRO A 104 2.44 -12.47 -13.63
CA PRO A 104 3.66 -13.25 -13.83
C PRO A 104 4.82 -12.71 -12.99
N ASP A 105 5.72 -13.61 -12.54
CA ASP A 105 6.82 -13.26 -11.64
C ASP A 105 7.86 -12.29 -12.24
N ASN A 106 7.93 -12.21 -13.57
CA ASN A 106 8.88 -11.34 -14.27
C ASN A 106 8.38 -9.88 -14.42
N ASN A 107 7.16 -9.57 -14.03
CA ASN A 107 6.59 -8.23 -14.12
C ASN A 107 6.35 -7.68 -12.71
N GLN A 108 7.02 -6.59 -12.36
CA GLN A 108 6.86 -5.95 -11.06
C GLN A 108 5.70 -4.97 -11.09
N GLY A 109 4.98 -4.89 -9.96
CA GLY A 109 3.86 -3.98 -9.79
C GLY A 109 2.59 -4.67 -9.32
N LEU A 110 1.58 -3.86 -9.00
CA LEU A 110 0.32 -4.32 -8.46
C LEU A 110 -0.79 -3.33 -8.81
N PHE A 111 -2.00 -3.84 -9.01
CA PHE A 111 -3.20 -3.03 -9.13
C PHE A 111 -3.70 -2.64 -7.73
N PRO A 112 -3.90 -1.35 -7.40
CA PRO A 112 -4.41 -0.93 -6.10
C PRO A 112 -5.71 -1.64 -5.72
N ARG A 113 -6.69 -1.71 -6.62
CA ARG A 113 -7.97 -2.39 -6.40
C ARG A 113 -7.83 -3.85 -6.00
N VAL A 114 -6.85 -4.57 -6.57
CA VAL A 114 -6.60 -5.98 -6.21
C VAL A 114 -6.00 -6.07 -4.81
N ALA A 115 -5.09 -5.17 -4.48
CA ALA A 115 -4.47 -5.14 -3.15
C ALA A 115 -5.50 -4.81 -2.05
N ASP A 116 -6.37 -3.82 -2.28
CA ASP A 116 -7.46 -3.48 -1.35
C ASP A 116 -8.44 -4.64 -1.20
N LYS A 117 -8.82 -5.29 -2.29
CA LYS A 117 -9.66 -6.50 -2.25
C LYS A 117 -9.01 -7.60 -1.41
N THR A 118 -7.72 -7.84 -1.61
CA THR A 118 -6.97 -8.84 -0.82
C THR A 118 -6.96 -8.48 0.66
N LEU A 119 -6.76 -7.20 1.00
CA LEU A 119 -6.83 -6.72 2.39
C LEU A 119 -8.22 -6.93 3.01
N CYS A 120 -9.29 -6.67 2.27
CA CYS A 120 -10.66 -6.89 2.74
C CYS A 120 -10.98 -8.37 2.95
N GLU A 121 -10.59 -9.24 2.02
CA GLU A 121 -10.94 -10.66 2.06
C GLU A 121 -10.03 -11.48 2.96
N LYS A 122 -8.72 -11.20 2.93
CA LYS A 122 -7.68 -12.03 3.55
C LYS A 122 -6.90 -11.33 4.65
N GLY A 123 -7.00 -10.01 4.76
CA GLY A 123 -6.25 -9.22 5.73
C GLY A 123 -4.80 -9.01 5.35
N ILE A 124 -4.00 -8.60 6.34
CA ILE A 124 -2.57 -8.38 6.20
C ILE A 124 -1.82 -8.96 7.39
N ALA A 125 -0.74 -9.70 7.14
CA ALA A 125 0.08 -10.27 8.21
C ALA A 125 0.99 -9.21 8.85
N LEU A 126 1.38 -9.44 10.10
CA LEU A 126 2.42 -8.64 10.75
C LEU A 126 3.80 -8.90 10.13
N SER A 127 4.67 -7.88 10.15
CA SER A 127 6.04 -7.99 9.64
C SER A 127 6.90 -9.00 10.39
N GLU A 128 6.61 -9.25 11.67
CA GLU A 128 7.28 -10.29 12.46
C GLU A 128 6.93 -11.70 12.00
N THR A 129 5.71 -11.91 11.49
CA THR A 129 5.27 -13.21 10.95
C THR A 129 5.80 -13.43 9.53
N VAL A 130 5.82 -12.36 8.73
CA VAL A 130 6.27 -12.40 7.33
C VAL A 130 7.23 -11.25 7.08
N PRO A 131 8.53 -11.44 7.35
CA PRO A 131 9.52 -10.37 7.26
C PRO A 131 9.92 -10.01 5.82
N GLU A 132 10.38 -8.78 5.65
CA GLU A 132 10.95 -8.22 4.43
C GLU A 132 12.43 -8.64 4.31
N THR A 133 12.73 -9.83 3.81
CA THR A 133 14.06 -10.41 3.90
C THR A 133 14.92 -10.31 2.63
N THR A 134 14.33 -9.87 1.51
CA THR A 134 15.03 -9.89 0.21
C THR A 134 14.63 -8.73 -0.69
N GLN A 135 15.57 -8.30 -1.53
CA GLN A 135 15.33 -7.37 -2.64
C GLN A 135 15.29 -8.10 -4.00
N ASN A 136 15.35 -9.42 -4.01
CA ASN A 136 15.14 -10.23 -5.20
C ASN A 136 13.64 -10.45 -5.40
N HIS A 137 13.08 -9.95 -6.52
CA HIS A 137 11.65 -10.02 -6.77
C HIS A 137 11.10 -11.46 -6.81
N ALA A 138 11.80 -12.39 -7.45
CA ALA A 138 11.38 -13.79 -7.52
C ALA A 138 11.29 -14.44 -6.13
N GLU A 139 12.28 -14.18 -5.27
CA GLU A 139 12.27 -14.65 -3.88
C GLU A 139 11.19 -13.95 -3.04
N TYR A 140 10.95 -12.68 -3.32
CA TYR A 140 9.96 -11.88 -2.62
C TYR A 140 8.55 -12.44 -2.82
N VAL A 141 8.19 -12.80 -4.06
CA VAL A 141 6.87 -13.34 -4.41
C VAL A 141 6.75 -14.85 -4.18
N ALA A 142 7.85 -15.60 -4.19
CA ALA A 142 7.86 -17.05 -3.97
C ALA A 142 7.65 -17.48 -2.50
N MET A 143 7.31 -16.54 -1.64
CA MET A 143 7.10 -16.80 -0.22
C MET A 143 5.97 -17.82 0.00
N PRO A 144 6.21 -18.89 0.77
CA PRO A 144 5.15 -19.82 1.15
C PRO A 144 4.19 -19.13 2.13
N ILE A 145 2.92 -19.06 1.78
CA ILE A 145 1.86 -18.52 2.63
C ILE A 145 1.02 -19.71 3.10
N SER A 146 1.15 -20.07 4.37
CA SER A 146 0.37 -21.14 4.98
C SER A 146 -1.05 -20.67 5.33
N GLU A 147 -1.97 -21.62 5.47
CA GLU A 147 -3.33 -21.36 5.97
C GLU A 147 -3.32 -20.70 7.35
N GLU A 148 -2.35 -21.04 8.19
CA GLU A 148 -2.18 -20.45 9.52
C GLU A 148 -1.86 -18.95 9.43
N ILE A 149 -0.92 -18.56 8.56
CA ILE A 149 -0.58 -17.15 8.32
C ILE A 149 -1.80 -16.39 7.79
N ILE A 150 -2.56 -16.98 6.85
CA ILE A 150 -3.77 -16.35 6.31
C ILE A 150 -4.82 -16.16 7.42
N ASN A 151 -5.03 -17.16 8.27
CA ASN A 151 -6.01 -17.07 9.34
C ASN A 151 -5.61 -16.04 10.41
N ASP A 152 -4.32 -15.88 10.68
CA ASP A 152 -3.84 -14.82 11.57
C ASP A 152 -3.99 -13.44 10.94
N ALA A 153 -3.64 -13.28 9.69
CA ALA A 153 -3.78 -12.04 8.92
C ALA A 153 -5.22 -11.51 8.85
N LYS A 154 -6.22 -12.41 8.87
CA LYS A 154 -7.65 -12.04 8.87
C LYS A 154 -8.07 -11.18 10.04
N LYS A 155 -7.33 -11.15 11.14
CA LYS A 155 -7.57 -10.26 12.29
C LYS A 155 -7.41 -8.78 11.92
N TYR A 156 -6.63 -8.52 10.88
CA TYR A 156 -6.26 -7.18 10.41
C TYR A 156 -6.89 -6.86 9.05
N ARG A 157 -8.10 -7.35 8.81
CA ARG A 157 -8.89 -6.95 7.64
C ARG A 157 -9.44 -5.53 7.82
N VAL A 158 -9.75 -4.89 6.70
CA VAL A 158 -10.68 -3.76 6.68
C VAL A 158 -12.09 -4.29 6.45
N SER A 159 -13.12 -3.45 6.68
CA SER A 159 -14.51 -3.84 6.45
C SER A 159 -14.73 -4.27 4.99
N ASP A 160 -15.68 -5.15 4.75
CA ASP A 160 -15.99 -5.71 3.43
C ASP A 160 -16.54 -4.67 2.44
N ASN A 161 -16.80 -3.44 2.91
CA ASN A 161 -17.30 -2.33 2.10
C ASN A 161 -16.18 -1.31 1.89
N PHE A 162 -15.57 -1.33 0.73
CA PHE A 162 -14.67 -0.27 0.28
C PHE A 162 -15.15 0.29 -1.06
N ALA A 163 -14.87 1.55 -1.28
CA ALA A 163 -15.15 2.21 -2.56
C ALA A 163 -13.91 2.97 -3.02
N PHE A 164 -13.63 2.91 -4.32
CA PHE A 164 -12.63 3.78 -4.90
C PHE A 164 -13.24 5.15 -5.13
N VAL A 165 -12.54 6.16 -4.65
CA VAL A 165 -12.93 7.55 -4.82
C VAL A 165 -12.02 8.17 -5.88
N GLY A 166 -12.58 8.45 -7.05
CA GLY A 166 -11.87 9.11 -8.14
C GLY A 166 -11.89 10.62 -7.99
N VAL A 167 -10.75 11.27 -8.25
CA VAL A 167 -10.68 12.73 -8.44
C VAL A 167 -10.75 13.00 -9.94
N ARG A 168 -11.81 13.64 -10.41
CA ARG A 168 -11.88 14.14 -11.79
C ARG A 168 -10.84 15.26 -11.94
N GLN A 169 -9.89 15.07 -12.83
CA GLN A 169 -9.17 16.22 -13.35
C GLN A 169 -10.12 16.99 -14.26
N GLY A 170 -10.41 18.23 -13.90
CA GLY A 170 -11.19 19.16 -14.68
C GLY A 170 -10.46 19.61 -15.94
#